data_64774ae89a222191f6484495b70c9397
#
_entry.id   64774ae89a222191f6484495b70c9397
#
_cell.length_a   1.000
_cell.length_b   1.000
_cell.length_c   1.000
_cell.angle_alpha   90.00
_cell.angle_beta   90.00
_cell.angle_gamma   90.00
#
_symmetry.space_group_name_H-M   'P 1'
#
loop_
_entity.id
_entity.type
_entity.pdbx_description
1 polymer ?
#
loop_
_entity_poly.entity_id
_entity_poly.type
_entity_poly.pdbx_seq_one_letter_code
_entity_poly.pdbx_strand_id
1 'polypeptide(L)'
;MLTRKIDGDIIRLFKEIEQSEVNKMAFNYQKLLGRITEKMGSQAEFARRMGLSERTISLKLNGKVPFKQNEIVKASSLLEIDNSDIAAYFFTVNVQ
;
A
#
# COMPACT_ATOMS: atom_id res chain seq x y z
N MET A 1 -30.45 20.70 -12.12
CA MET A 1 -29.94 20.66 -12.47
C MET A 1 -28.65 20.28 -13.00
N LEU A 2 -28.12 21.08 -13.71
CA LEU A 2 -26.87 20.83 -14.32
C LEU A 2 -25.81 20.56 -13.28
N THR A 3 -25.85 21.33 -12.25
CA THR A 3 -24.85 21.19 -11.18
C THR A 3 -24.91 19.82 -10.51
N ARG A 4 -26.14 19.39 -10.23
CA ARG A 4 -26.27 18.14 -9.56
C ARG A 4 -25.84 16.99 -10.45
N LYS A 5 -26.13 17.07 -11.69
CA LYS A 5 -25.72 16.07 -12.61
C LYS A 5 -24.23 16.04 -12.74
N ILE A 6 -23.62 17.21 -12.77
CA ILE A 6 -22.18 17.29 -12.86
C ILE A 6 -21.54 16.72 -11.62
N ASP A 7 -22.12 16.98 -10.46
CA ASP A 7 -21.58 16.45 -9.22
C ASP A 7 -21.60 14.93 -9.23
N GLY A 8 -22.71 14.37 -9.69
CA GLY A 8 -22.79 12.92 -9.75
C GLY A 8 -21.78 12.33 -10.70
N ASP A 9 -21.60 13.00 -11.83
CA ASP A 9 -20.64 12.52 -12.81
C ASP A 9 -19.22 12.65 -12.28
N ILE A 10 -18.94 13.71 -11.59
CA ILE A 10 -17.62 13.93 -11.02
C ILE A 10 -17.31 12.88 -9.98
N ILE A 11 -18.24 12.57 -9.12
CA ILE A 11 -18.01 11.54 -8.11
C ILE A 11 -17.76 10.21 -8.76
N ARG A 12 -18.53 9.87 -9.77
CA ARG A 12 -18.34 8.64 -10.48
C ARG A 12 -16.99 8.60 -11.16
N LEU A 13 -16.61 9.72 -11.76
CA LEU A 13 -15.33 9.82 -12.42
C LEU A 13 -14.18 9.65 -11.45
N PHE A 14 -14.31 10.24 -10.27
CA PHE A 14 -13.28 10.09 -9.25
C PHE A 14 -13.12 8.64 -8.84
N LYS A 15 -14.22 7.95 -8.66
CA LYS A 15 -14.15 6.56 -8.28
C LYS A 15 -13.49 5.72 -9.35
N GLU A 16 -13.84 5.99 -10.59
CA GLU A 16 -13.25 5.25 -11.69
C GLU A 16 -11.78 5.53 -11.83
N ILE A 17 -11.40 6.80 -11.71
CA ILE A 17 -10.01 7.18 -11.80
C ILE A 17 -9.23 6.59 -10.65
N GLU A 18 -9.79 6.65 -9.47
CA GLU A 18 -9.13 6.12 -8.29
C GLU A 18 -8.85 4.65 -8.44
N GLN A 19 -9.83 3.88 -8.84
CA GLN A 19 -9.64 2.45 -9.00
C GLN A 19 -8.75 2.13 -10.18
N SER A 20 -8.96 2.84 -11.26
CA SER A 20 -8.20 2.62 -12.46
C SER A 20 -6.73 3.00 -12.25
N GLU A 21 -6.50 4.15 -11.64
CA GLU A 21 -5.15 4.62 -11.40
C GLU A 21 -4.43 3.74 -10.41
N VAL A 22 -5.12 3.29 -9.37
CA VAL A 22 -4.51 2.40 -8.40
C VAL A 22 -4.11 1.10 -9.07
N ASN A 23 -4.95 0.58 -9.94
CA ASN A 23 -4.62 -0.66 -10.64
C ASN A 23 -3.45 -0.47 -11.59
N LYS A 24 -3.43 0.65 -12.30
CA LYS A 24 -2.37 0.91 -13.26
C LYS A 24 -1.08 1.34 -12.59
N MET A 25 -1.21 2.06 -11.49
CA MET A 25 -0.06 2.62 -10.79
C MET A 25 0.12 1.94 -9.45
N ALA A 26 -0.11 0.64 -9.43
CA ALA A 26 0.07 -0.12 -8.20
C ALA A 26 1.49 0.06 -7.68
N PHE A 27 1.62 0.15 -6.38
CA PHE A 27 2.93 0.32 -5.78
C PHE A 27 3.73 -0.97 -5.91
N ASN A 28 5.01 -0.80 -6.11
CA ASN A 28 5.93 -1.92 -6.22
C ASN A 28 6.54 -2.16 -4.84
N TYR A 29 6.21 -3.28 -4.23
CA TYR A 29 6.68 -3.59 -2.88
C TYR A 29 7.82 -4.60 -2.88
N GLN A 30 8.53 -4.76 -4.00
CA GLN A 30 9.62 -5.72 -4.06
C GLN A 30 10.71 -5.42 -3.04
N LYS A 31 11.05 -4.14 -2.91
CA LYS A 31 12.06 -3.74 -1.94
C LYS A 31 11.58 -4.01 -0.52
N LEU A 32 10.31 -3.74 -0.27
CA LEU A 32 9.72 -4.01 1.04
C LEU A 32 9.72 -5.51 1.34
N LEU A 33 9.37 -6.33 0.36
CA LEU A 33 9.38 -7.77 0.53
C LEU A 33 10.77 -8.27 0.86
N GLY A 34 11.79 -7.73 0.20
CA GLY A 34 13.16 -8.10 0.50
C GLY A 34 13.54 -7.74 1.93
N ARG A 35 13.10 -6.58 2.38
CA ARG A 35 13.39 -6.15 3.74
C ARG A 35 12.69 -7.01 4.77
N ILE A 36 11.43 -7.39 4.48
CA ILE A 36 10.68 -8.28 5.36
C ILE A 36 11.39 -9.61 5.49
N THR A 37 11.83 -10.16 4.37
CA THR A 37 12.55 -11.43 4.39
C THR A 37 13.85 -11.30 5.17
N GLU A 38 14.56 -10.20 4.95
CA GLU A 38 15.83 -9.97 5.61
C GLU A 38 15.68 -9.85 7.12
N LYS A 39 14.68 -9.11 7.58
CA LYS A 39 14.54 -8.81 9.00
C LYS A 39 13.66 -9.79 9.75
N MET A 40 12.65 -10.33 9.08
CA MET A 40 11.64 -11.18 9.74
C MET A 40 11.67 -12.62 9.29
N GLY A 41 12.22 -12.88 8.14
CA GLY A 41 12.29 -14.24 7.60
C GLY A 41 11.08 -14.63 6.77
N SER A 42 9.90 -14.13 7.08
CA SER A 42 8.70 -14.50 6.36
C SER A 42 7.62 -13.46 6.50
N GLN A 43 6.64 -13.52 5.60
CA GLN A 43 5.48 -12.65 5.69
C GLN A 43 4.63 -13.01 6.92
N ALA A 44 4.61 -14.27 7.29
CA ALA A 44 3.84 -14.71 8.45
C ALA A 44 4.36 -14.04 9.72
N GLU A 45 5.67 -13.98 9.87
CA GLU A 45 6.25 -13.34 11.03
C GLU A 45 6.00 -11.84 11.01
N PHE A 46 6.09 -11.23 9.84
CA PHE A 46 5.81 -9.81 9.70
C PHE A 46 4.35 -9.52 10.07
N ALA A 47 3.43 -10.35 9.60
CA ALA A 47 2.01 -10.19 9.93
C ALA A 47 1.80 -10.30 11.43
N ARG A 48 2.42 -11.27 12.04
CA ARG A 48 2.31 -11.47 13.48
C ARG A 48 2.79 -10.24 14.24
N ARG A 49 3.92 -9.70 13.84
CA ARG A 49 4.47 -8.52 14.50
C ARG A 49 3.66 -7.27 14.25
N MET A 50 3.02 -7.19 13.08
CA MET A 50 2.15 -6.07 12.76
C MET A 50 0.79 -6.18 13.46
N GLY A 51 0.47 -7.35 13.99
CA GLY A 51 -0.84 -7.57 14.58
C GLY A 51 -1.93 -7.74 13.55
N LEU A 52 -1.56 -8.21 12.36
CA LEU A 52 -2.50 -8.39 11.26
C LEU A 52 -2.43 -9.84 10.80
N SER A 53 -3.48 -10.27 10.10
CA SER A 53 -3.48 -11.62 9.57
C SER A 53 -2.55 -11.71 8.36
N GLU A 54 -2.08 -12.92 8.06
CA GLU A 54 -1.26 -13.13 6.87
C GLU A 54 -1.99 -12.72 5.62
N ARG A 55 -3.30 -13.00 5.57
CA ARG A 55 -4.10 -12.64 4.42
C ARG A 55 -4.11 -11.13 4.23
N THR A 56 -4.28 -10.39 5.31
CA THR A 56 -4.30 -8.94 5.25
C THR A 56 -2.96 -8.41 4.75
N ILE A 57 -1.86 -8.94 5.27
CA ILE A 57 -0.53 -8.51 4.86
C ILE A 57 -0.31 -8.86 3.39
N SER A 58 -0.73 -10.04 2.98
CA SER A 58 -0.58 -10.45 1.58
C SER A 58 -1.34 -9.51 0.65
N LEU A 59 -2.57 -9.15 1.03
CA LEU A 59 -3.36 -8.23 0.23
C LEU A 59 -2.69 -6.86 0.12
N LYS A 60 -2.10 -6.39 1.20
CA LYS A 60 -1.42 -5.09 1.17
C LYS A 60 -0.15 -5.15 0.32
N LEU A 61 0.61 -6.21 0.44
CA LEU A 61 1.85 -6.36 -0.33
C LEU A 61 1.59 -6.58 -1.81
N ASN A 62 0.41 -7.06 -2.14
CA ASN A 62 0.03 -7.24 -3.54
C ASN A 62 -0.72 -6.04 -4.11
N GLY A 63 -0.81 -4.97 -3.34
CA GLY A 63 -1.43 -3.74 -3.81
C GLY A 63 -2.94 -3.77 -3.85
N LYS A 64 -3.56 -4.78 -3.25
CA LYS A 64 -5.01 -4.88 -3.24
C LYS A 64 -5.66 -4.03 -2.17
N VAL A 65 -4.94 -3.81 -1.08
CA VAL A 65 -5.41 -3.01 0.04
C VAL A 65 -4.28 -2.07 0.41
N PRO A 66 -4.55 -0.78 0.58
CA PRO A 66 -3.46 0.16 0.89
C PRO A 66 -2.98 0.00 2.33
N PHE A 67 -1.73 0.35 2.54
CA PHE A 67 -1.19 0.46 3.89
C PHE A 67 -1.72 1.73 4.52
N LYS A 68 -2.17 1.62 5.76
CA LYS A 68 -2.58 2.80 6.50
C LYS A 68 -1.35 3.51 7.04
N GLN A 69 -1.49 4.79 7.33
CA GLN A 69 -0.37 5.58 7.78
C GLN A 69 0.27 5.00 9.03
N ASN A 70 -0.55 4.62 10.00
CA ASN A 70 -0.01 4.04 11.23
C ASN A 70 0.64 2.68 10.98
N GLU A 71 0.18 1.96 9.97
CA GLU A 71 0.80 0.70 9.61
C GLU A 71 2.18 0.92 8.99
N ILE A 72 2.31 1.96 8.18
CA ILE A 72 3.59 2.30 7.59
C ILE A 72 4.59 2.66 8.68
N VAL A 73 4.15 3.45 9.65
CA VAL A 73 5.03 3.84 10.77
C VAL A 73 5.46 2.62 11.55
N LYS A 74 4.52 1.74 11.87
CA LYS A 74 4.84 0.55 12.63
C LYS A 74 5.77 -0.38 11.86
N ALA A 75 5.46 -0.59 10.60
CA ALA A 75 6.30 -1.45 9.76
C ALA A 75 7.71 -0.89 9.63
N SER A 76 7.81 0.42 9.45
CA SER A 76 9.13 1.06 9.34
C SER A 76 9.94 0.85 10.60
N SER A 77 9.29 0.93 11.75
CA SER A 77 9.97 0.72 13.01
C SER A 77 10.42 -0.74 13.15
N LEU A 78 9.55 -1.67 12.83
CA LEU A 78 9.86 -3.09 12.92
C LEU A 78 10.96 -3.52 11.97
N LEU A 79 10.97 -2.93 10.78
CA LEU A 79 11.94 -3.30 9.75
C LEU A 79 13.17 -2.41 9.75
N GLU A 80 13.24 -1.49 10.71
CA GLU A 80 14.36 -0.55 10.83
C GLU A 80 14.59 0.23 9.54
N ILE A 81 13.49 0.76 9.00
CA ILE A 81 13.53 1.57 7.80
C ILE A 81 13.60 3.03 8.23
N ASP A 82 14.61 3.71 7.72
CA ASP A 82 14.81 5.11 8.05
C ASP A 82 13.70 5.96 7.44
N ASN A 83 13.36 7.07 8.10
CA ASN A 83 12.32 7.96 7.58
C ASN A 83 12.63 8.41 6.17
N SER A 84 13.90 8.62 5.86
CA SER A 84 14.30 9.07 4.53
C SER A 84 14.09 7.99 3.48
N ASP A 85 13.93 6.74 3.89
CA ASP A 85 13.77 5.63 2.96
C ASP A 85 12.33 5.13 2.84
N ILE A 86 11.42 5.70 3.61
CA ILE A 86 10.04 5.21 3.61
C ILE A 86 9.43 5.27 2.22
N ALA A 87 9.67 6.34 1.49
CA ALA A 87 9.11 6.47 0.15
C ALA A 87 9.61 5.37 -0.77
N ALA A 88 10.87 4.99 -0.65
CA ALA A 88 11.44 3.95 -1.50
C ALA A 88 10.81 2.59 -1.22
N TYR A 89 10.41 2.34 0.02
CA TYR A 89 9.83 1.06 0.38
C TYR A 89 8.32 1.00 0.16
N PHE A 90 7.62 2.10 0.43
CA PHE A 90 6.16 2.07 0.44
C PHE A 90 5.50 2.83 -0.70
N PHE A 91 6.22 3.68 -1.39
CA PHE A 91 5.61 4.53 -2.40
C PHE A 91 6.28 4.45 -3.77
N THR A 92 7.00 3.37 -4.03
CA THR A 92 7.56 3.14 -5.36
C THR A 92 6.43 2.73 -6.29
N VAL A 93 6.23 3.50 -7.33
CA VAL A 93 5.14 3.25 -8.26
C VAL A 93 5.61 2.32 -9.36
N ASN A 94 4.80 1.32 -9.63
CA ASN A 94 5.08 0.38 -10.70
C ASN A 94 4.48 0.94 -11.98
N VAL A 95 5.28 1.60 -12.78
CA VAL A 95 4.80 2.22 -14.01
C VAL A 95 4.87 1.23 -15.14
N GLN A 96 3.75 1.09 -15.83
CA GLN A 96 3.65 0.15 -16.94
C GLN A 96 3.95 0.83 -18.26
#